data_2af3b450468bb9c81d14a76e437f3a96
#
_entry.id   2af3b450468bb9c81d14a76e437f3a96
#
_cell.length_a   1.000
_cell.length_b   1.000
_cell.length_c   1.000
_cell.angle_alpha   90.00
_cell.angle_beta   90.00
_cell.angle_gamma   90.00
#
_symmetry.space_group_name_H-M   'P 1'
#
loop_
_entity.id
_entity.type
_entity.pdbx_description
1 polymer ?
#
loop_
_entity_poly.entity_id
_entity_poly.type
_entity_poly.pdbx_seq_one_letter_code
_entity_poly.pdbx_strand_id
1 'polypeptide(L)'
;SGGMQKRLSIACALASRPTLLLLDEPDAALDLVCKEDIREYIRLYCAQGNTVLLATHEEADFDLCSKLILLKDGQARTLAADTPVKEIIEYLS
;
A
#
# COMPACT_ATOMS: atom_id res chain seq x y z
N SER A 1 7.08 -20.07 4.28
CA SER A 1 6.60 -19.52 3.04
C SER A 1 6.77 -18.00 2.99
N GLY A 2 6.75 -17.44 1.79
CA GLY A 2 6.86 -16.00 1.59
C GLY A 2 5.74 -15.22 2.26
N GLY A 3 4.50 -15.77 2.23
CA GLY A 3 3.35 -15.15 2.86
C GLY A 3 3.49 -15.06 4.38
N MET A 4 3.98 -16.11 5.01
CA MET A 4 4.21 -16.13 6.45
C MET A 4 5.30 -15.13 6.84
N GLN A 5 6.38 -15.06 6.07
CA GLN A 5 7.46 -14.11 6.32
C GLN A 5 6.97 -12.66 6.21
N LYS A 6 6.16 -12.35 5.20
CA LYS A 6 5.57 -11.02 5.03
C LYS A 6 4.65 -10.65 6.20
N ARG A 7 3.77 -11.58 6.60
CA ARG A 7 2.87 -11.36 7.73
C ARG A 7 3.66 -11.12 9.03
N LEU A 8 4.71 -11.89 9.26
CA LEU A 8 5.56 -11.72 10.42
C LEU A 8 6.27 -10.37 10.43
N SER A 9 6.80 -9.94 9.27
CA SER A 9 7.42 -8.63 9.11
C SER A 9 6.46 -7.51 9.46
N ILE A 10 5.24 -7.57 8.95
CA ILE A 10 4.22 -6.56 9.21
C ILE A 10 3.82 -6.57 10.68
N ALA A 11 3.63 -7.76 11.26
CA ALA A 11 3.29 -7.89 12.67
C ALA A 11 4.38 -7.29 13.57
N CYS A 12 5.65 -7.53 13.25
CA CYS A 12 6.77 -6.94 13.98
C CYS A 12 6.78 -5.41 13.89
N ALA A 13 6.51 -4.87 12.71
CA ALA A 13 6.41 -3.42 12.52
C ALA A 13 5.26 -2.83 13.34
N LEU A 14 4.11 -3.50 13.35
CA LEU A 14 2.93 -3.07 14.09
C LEU A 14 3.10 -3.18 15.61
N ALA A 15 3.94 -4.08 16.08
CA ALA A 15 4.16 -4.31 17.52
C ALA A 15 4.67 -3.06 18.23
N SER A 16 5.40 -2.19 17.55
CA SER A 16 5.86 -0.92 18.10
C SER A 16 4.81 0.18 18.12
N ARG A 17 3.62 -0.08 17.55
CA ARG A 17 2.49 0.85 17.43
C ARG A 17 2.88 2.21 16.84
N PRO A 18 3.53 2.24 15.65
CA PRO A 18 3.93 3.50 15.05
C PRO A 18 2.71 4.31 14.60
N THR A 19 2.82 5.63 14.63
CA THR A 19 1.79 6.50 14.04
C THR A 19 1.94 6.64 12.53
N LEU A 20 3.13 6.35 12.01
CA LEU A 20 3.43 6.31 10.59
C LEU A 20 4.10 4.98 10.26
N LEU A 21 3.49 4.22 9.37
CA LEU A 21 4.01 2.93 8.89
C LEU A 21 4.39 3.06 7.42
N LEU A 22 5.63 2.67 7.10
CA LEU A 22 6.12 2.66 5.73
C LEU A 22 6.19 1.22 5.23
N LEU A 23 5.47 0.91 4.15
CA LEU A 23 5.44 -0.41 3.54
C LEU A 23 5.85 -0.32 2.07
N ASP A 24 6.82 -1.14 1.67
CA ASP A 24 7.31 -1.20 0.31
C ASP A 24 6.91 -2.54 -0.31
N GLU A 25 5.93 -2.48 -1.23
CA GLU A 25 5.37 -3.62 -1.93
C GLU A 25 5.06 -4.81 -0.98
N PRO A 26 4.28 -4.59 0.08
CA PRO A 26 4.10 -5.60 1.12
C PRO A 26 3.37 -6.86 0.65
N ASP A 27 2.62 -6.77 -0.44
CA ASP A 27 1.84 -7.86 -1.00
C ASP A 27 2.45 -8.46 -2.29
N ALA A 28 3.65 -8.02 -2.69
CA ALA A 28 4.30 -8.53 -3.89
C ALA A 28 4.62 -10.03 -3.76
N ALA A 29 4.39 -10.77 -4.85
CA ALA A 29 4.67 -12.21 -4.95
C ALA A 29 3.88 -13.09 -3.98
N LEU A 30 2.77 -12.59 -3.43
CA LEU A 30 1.88 -13.34 -2.55
C LEU A 30 0.65 -13.84 -3.32
N ASP A 31 -0.01 -14.88 -2.80
CA ASP A 31 -1.29 -15.33 -3.34
C ASP A 31 -2.43 -14.36 -2.96
N LEU A 32 -3.60 -14.55 -3.57
CA LEU A 32 -4.73 -13.66 -3.39
C LEU A 32 -5.20 -13.57 -1.94
N VAL A 33 -5.19 -14.69 -1.22
CA VAL A 33 -5.65 -14.72 0.18
C VAL A 33 -4.71 -13.90 1.05
N CYS A 34 -3.40 -14.10 0.89
CA CYS A 34 -2.40 -13.35 1.65
C CYS A 34 -2.43 -11.85 1.32
N LYS A 35 -2.61 -11.50 0.04
CA LYS A 35 -2.74 -10.11 -0.37
C LYS A 35 -3.94 -9.44 0.29
N GLU A 36 -5.08 -10.11 0.31
CA GLU A 36 -6.29 -9.56 0.90
C GLU A 36 -6.16 -9.40 2.42
N ASP A 37 -5.51 -10.33 3.09
CA ASP A 37 -5.23 -10.23 4.52
C ASP A 37 -4.37 -8.99 4.83
N ILE A 38 -3.34 -8.75 4.04
CA ILE A 38 -2.46 -7.59 4.23
C ILE A 38 -3.23 -6.30 4.01
N ARG A 39 -4.07 -6.22 2.97
CA ARG A 39 -4.92 -5.05 2.72
C ARG A 39 -5.85 -4.79 3.89
N GLU A 40 -6.43 -5.83 4.47
CA GLU A 40 -7.32 -5.69 5.62
C GLU A 40 -6.57 -5.15 6.85
N TYR A 41 -5.35 -5.62 7.12
CA TYR A 41 -4.51 -5.08 8.18
C TYR A 41 -4.25 -3.58 7.98
N ILE A 42 -3.96 -3.18 6.75
CA ILE A 42 -3.73 -1.76 6.42
C ILE A 42 -4.99 -0.94 6.68
N ARG A 43 -6.17 -1.42 6.24
CA ARG A 43 -7.46 -0.74 6.48
C ARG A 43 -7.71 -0.53 7.96
N LEU A 44 -7.54 -1.59 8.75
CA LEU A 44 -7.78 -1.54 10.19
C LEU A 44 -6.81 -0.59 10.89
N TYR A 45 -5.55 -0.61 10.47
CA TYR A 45 -4.54 0.26 11.05
C TYR A 45 -4.82 1.74 10.77
N CYS A 46 -5.22 2.06 9.55
CA CYS A 46 -5.62 3.41 9.18
C CYS A 46 -6.90 3.85 9.91
N ALA A 47 -7.84 2.93 10.10
CA ALA A 47 -9.09 3.21 10.82
C ALA A 47 -8.86 3.59 12.28
N GLN A 48 -7.71 3.21 12.84
CA GLN A 48 -7.32 3.58 14.21
C GLN A 48 -6.68 4.98 14.29
N GLY A 49 -6.65 5.71 13.19
CA GLY A 49 -6.09 7.06 13.15
C GLY A 49 -4.61 7.13 12.79
N ASN A 50 -4.03 6.02 12.33
CA ASN A 50 -2.63 5.98 11.93
C ASN A 50 -2.46 6.25 10.45
N THR A 51 -1.24 6.58 10.03
CA THR A 51 -0.90 6.86 8.63
C THR A 51 -0.04 5.74 8.07
N VAL A 52 -0.38 5.30 6.86
CA VAL A 52 0.43 4.32 6.12
C VAL A 52 0.87 4.95 4.81
N LEU A 53 2.17 4.90 4.54
CA LEU A 53 2.72 5.21 3.24
C LEU A 53 3.08 3.90 2.55
N LEU A 54 2.40 3.62 1.44
CA LEU A 54 2.46 2.34 0.74
C LEU A 54 3.04 2.53 -0.65
N ALA A 55 4.19 1.89 -0.93
CA ALA A 55 4.74 1.82 -2.28
C ALA A 55 4.25 0.53 -2.92
N THR A 56 3.56 0.64 -4.06
CA THR A 56 2.95 -0.51 -4.72
C THR A 56 2.80 -0.31 -6.23
N HIS A 57 2.73 -1.42 -6.97
CA HIS A 57 2.30 -1.47 -8.38
C HIS A 57 0.95 -2.15 -8.52
N GLU A 58 0.37 -2.65 -7.43
CA GLU A 58 -0.88 -3.41 -7.47
C GLU A 58 -2.07 -2.47 -7.55
N GLU A 59 -2.84 -2.58 -8.62
CA GLU A 59 -4.04 -1.76 -8.82
C GLU A 59 -5.02 -1.86 -7.66
N ALA A 60 -5.17 -3.06 -7.10
CA ALA A 60 -6.09 -3.28 -5.97
C ALA A 60 -5.70 -2.50 -4.73
N ASP A 61 -4.44 -2.11 -4.57
CA ASP A 61 -3.98 -1.30 -3.44
C ASP A 61 -4.41 0.16 -3.58
N PHE A 62 -4.76 0.62 -4.78
CA PHE A 62 -5.19 2.01 -5.00
C PHE A 62 -6.48 2.32 -4.25
N ASP A 63 -7.33 1.31 -4.04
CA ASP A 63 -8.58 1.49 -3.30
C ASP A 63 -8.37 1.69 -1.80
N LEU A 64 -7.17 1.41 -1.29
CA LEU A 64 -6.85 1.60 0.12
C LEU A 64 -6.51 3.05 0.46
N CYS A 65 -6.11 3.84 -0.51
CA CYS A 65 -5.48 5.12 -0.25
C CYS A 65 -6.49 6.27 -0.24
N SER A 66 -6.17 7.32 0.52
CA SER A 66 -6.86 8.60 0.48
C SER A 66 -6.16 9.60 -0.44
N LYS A 67 -4.92 9.29 -0.86
CA LYS A 67 -4.11 10.14 -1.73
C LYS A 67 -3.17 9.25 -2.54
N LEU A 68 -3.02 9.56 -3.82
CA LEU A 68 -2.06 8.89 -4.71
C LEU A 68 -0.88 9.80 -4.97
N ILE A 69 0.32 9.23 -4.94
CA ILE A 69 1.54 9.93 -5.34
C ILE A 69 2.20 9.11 -6.44
N LEU A 70 2.36 9.69 -7.62
CA LEU A 70 3.03 9.04 -8.74
C LEU A 70 4.47 9.51 -8.81
N LEU A 71 5.38 8.54 -8.94
CA LEU A 71 6.80 8.81 -9.11
C LEU A 71 7.22 8.46 -10.54
N LYS A 72 7.74 9.42 -11.26
CA LYS A 72 8.24 9.23 -12.62
C LYS A 72 9.36 10.22 -12.92
N ASP A 73 10.45 9.72 -13.49
CA ASP A 73 11.56 10.55 -13.94
C ASP A 73 12.10 11.50 -12.84
N GLY A 74 12.18 10.98 -11.62
CA GLY A 74 12.66 11.75 -10.48
C GLY A 74 11.70 12.80 -9.94
N GLN A 75 10.45 12.79 -10.41
CA GLN A 75 9.42 13.74 -9.98
C GLN A 75 8.27 13.04 -9.28
N ALA A 76 7.68 13.71 -8.31
CA ALA A 76 6.50 13.25 -7.59
C ALA A 76 5.29 14.09 -7.97
N ARG A 77 4.16 13.44 -8.26
CA ARG A 77 2.91 14.11 -8.58
C ARG A 77 1.78 13.55 -7.71
N THR A 78 1.06 14.42 -7.04
CA THR A 78 -0.07 14.02 -6.20
C THR A 78 -1.35 14.03 -7.02
N LEU A 79 -2.13 12.95 -6.92
CA LEU A 79 -3.43 12.79 -7.56
C LEU A 79 -4.49 12.47 -6.51
N ALA A 80 -5.75 12.76 -6.84
CA ALA A 80 -6.89 12.36 -6.02
C ALA A 80 -7.01 10.83 -5.98
N ALA A 81 -7.47 10.30 -4.86
CA ALA A 81 -7.62 8.84 -4.67
C ALA A 81 -8.59 8.22 -5.69
N ASP A 82 -9.56 8.97 -6.18
CA ASP A 82 -10.55 8.51 -7.15
C ASP A 82 -10.11 8.71 -8.61
N THR A 83 -8.84 9.06 -8.85
CA THR A 83 -8.32 9.20 -10.21
C THR A 83 -8.47 7.88 -10.97
N PRO A 84 -9.06 7.89 -12.17
CA PRO A 84 -9.23 6.67 -12.95
C PRO A 84 -7.88 6.02 -13.28
N VAL A 85 -7.84 4.69 -13.23
CA VAL A 85 -6.62 3.93 -13.54
C VAL A 85 -6.08 4.27 -14.92
N LYS A 86 -6.95 4.53 -15.88
CA LYS A 86 -6.54 4.93 -17.23
C LYS A 86 -5.68 6.20 -17.23
N GLU A 87 -6.05 7.19 -16.42
CA GLU A 87 -5.24 8.41 -16.26
C GLU A 87 -3.89 8.11 -15.62
N ILE A 88 -3.88 7.25 -14.61
CA ILE A 88 -2.63 6.85 -13.93
C ILE A 88 -1.69 6.20 -14.94
N ILE A 89 -2.20 5.31 -15.78
CA ILE A 89 -1.41 4.65 -16.83
C ILE A 89 -0.83 5.68 -17.81
N GLU A 90 -1.62 6.65 -18.20
CA GLU A 90 -1.17 7.73 -19.12
C GLU A 90 0.01 8.51 -18.51
N TYR A 91 -0.04 8.82 -17.23
CA TYR A 91 1.05 9.50 -16.54
C TYR A 91 2.32 8.66 -16.48
N LEU A 92 2.19 7.34 -16.29
CA LEU A 92 3.31 6.43 -16.14
C LEU A 92 3.91 5.97 -17.48
N SER A 93 3.21 6.19 -18.57
CA SER A 93 3.65 5.75 -19.91
C SER A 93 4.77 6.60 -20.51
#